data_be9bd5f6e7578e6a22ac48650e3947d3
#
_entry.id   be9bd5f6e7578e6a22ac48650e3947d3
#
_cell.length_a   1.000
_cell.length_b   1.000
_cell.length_c   1.000
_cell.angle_alpha   90.00
_cell.angle_beta   90.00
_cell.angle_gamma   90.00
#
_symmetry.space_group_name_H-M   'P 1'
#
loop_
_entity.id
_entity.type
_entity.pdbx_description
1 polymer ?
#
loop_
_entity_poly.entity_id
_entity_poly.type
_entity_poly.pdbx_seq_one_letter_code
_entity_poly.pdbx_strand_id
1 'polypeptide(L)'
;MISIIQCTQELTDPSQILAKVGKHSISVDQFTKSYSSGPSALKEGANSKVDYLNAMINELFLYEMLSQNPQYSISQTDSRLMLLKDEYLVEKLFTENVNENIYISDEEIIESIKASKKKLKLSYLFTRFIDTAENCLNVLKKVNNYNQLTDELFEISDEFSIGETKYLVYGEIDEPLNSIIFSLLPGQISKIITTELGYYILRVDDVITESVSNMDFEMNKKRHKKILWNKKGNIIAKEYLDSFLSPKNIIVKAETFNTIVNELYPLYKQYNSLPNDIFQLIDEFKTMDNRDDWLQDTLVTFNSGGITCREIVLHIQRRPLFFNTKTINVFAEDFQKRLAIIIRDYFLINDAIKKGYHTSVLLENELIIWKNNLVVNDYINSIKKDLLSQSYYEKSNTLDREIINEISEKTKILIKYKLDSLKTKIPVEINQDILLNIEVDDQMIGHVPEVRLFKLGLPYFRLAYPLPDPLLGISN
;
A
#
# COMPACT_ATOMS: atom_id res chain seq x y z
N MET A 1 -18.76 -1.55 52.38
CA MET A 1 -17.71 -0.73 51.73
C MET A 1 -16.90 -1.69 50.87
N ILE A 2 -17.30 -1.83 49.59
CA ILE A 2 -16.60 -2.67 48.60
C ILE A 2 -15.67 -1.72 47.89
N SER A 3 -14.36 -1.89 48.12
CA SER A 3 -13.31 -1.14 47.47
C SER A 3 -13.19 -1.68 46.04
N ILE A 4 -13.67 -0.91 45.06
CA ILE A 4 -13.42 -1.15 43.63
C ILE A 4 -11.96 -0.70 43.39
N ILE A 5 -11.05 -1.67 43.30
CA ILE A 5 -9.72 -1.43 42.77
C ILE A 5 -9.92 -1.22 41.26
N GLN A 6 -10.00 0.03 40.85
CA GLN A 6 -9.80 0.41 39.44
C GLN A 6 -8.32 0.17 39.14
N CYS A 7 -8.04 -0.92 38.46
CA CYS A 7 -6.79 -1.08 37.73
C CYS A 7 -6.83 -0.10 36.53
N THR A 8 -6.42 1.14 36.76
CA THR A 8 -6.01 2.03 35.67
C THR A 8 -4.71 1.47 35.12
N GLN A 9 -4.77 0.69 34.03
CA GLN A 9 -3.61 0.47 33.19
C GLN A 9 -3.14 1.86 32.75
N GLU A 10 -2.01 2.31 33.28
CA GLU A 10 -1.31 3.48 32.76
C GLU A 10 -0.89 3.14 31.32
N LEU A 11 -1.60 3.70 30.35
CA LEU A 11 -1.19 3.66 28.95
C LEU A 11 0.23 4.23 28.87
N THR A 12 1.18 3.45 28.39
CA THR A 12 2.56 3.90 28.21
C THR A 12 2.57 5.13 27.28
N ASP A 13 3.22 6.21 27.74
CA ASP A 13 3.36 7.44 26.95
C ASP A 13 4.16 7.14 25.67
N PRO A 14 3.58 7.37 24.48
CA PRO A 14 4.25 7.10 23.20
C PRO A 14 5.58 7.83 23.02
N SER A 15 5.79 8.95 23.70
CA SER A 15 7.06 9.71 23.65
C SER A 15 8.15 9.13 24.54
N GLN A 16 7.85 8.16 25.41
CA GLN A 16 8.86 7.56 26.30
C GLN A 16 9.95 6.84 25.49
N ILE A 17 11.19 6.97 25.98
CA ILE A 17 12.34 6.31 25.38
C ILE A 17 12.38 4.86 25.87
N LEU A 18 12.28 3.93 24.92
CA LEU A 18 12.36 2.49 25.16
C LEU A 18 13.82 2.01 25.20
N ALA A 19 14.64 2.52 24.28
CA ALA A 19 16.06 2.19 24.23
C ALA A 19 16.92 3.37 23.78
N LYS A 20 18.20 3.41 24.24
CA LYS A 20 19.22 4.32 23.73
C LYS A 20 20.37 3.51 23.17
N VAL A 21 20.89 3.92 22.00
CA VAL A 21 22.03 3.29 21.31
C VAL A 21 23.01 4.40 20.92
N GLY A 22 24.06 4.59 21.70
CA GLY A 22 24.96 5.73 21.53
C GLY A 22 24.19 7.06 21.66
N LYS A 23 24.16 7.83 20.56
CA LYS A 23 23.42 9.12 20.48
C LYS A 23 21.98 8.98 19.97
N HIS A 24 21.54 7.78 19.55
CA HIS A 24 20.23 7.54 19.02
C HIS A 24 19.30 6.97 20.09
N SER A 25 18.00 7.16 19.89
CA SER A 25 16.97 6.61 20.78
C SER A 25 15.86 5.94 19.97
N ILE A 26 15.23 4.95 20.59
CA ILE A 26 14.01 4.31 20.11
C ILE A 26 12.90 4.66 21.08
N SER A 27 11.86 5.32 20.62
CA SER A 27 10.67 5.61 21.44
C SER A 27 9.68 4.43 21.45
N VAL A 28 8.76 4.46 22.41
CA VAL A 28 7.64 3.51 22.47
C VAL A 28 6.83 3.55 21.17
N ASP A 29 6.52 4.73 20.65
CA ASP A 29 5.77 4.90 19.39
C ASP A 29 6.51 4.29 18.19
N GLN A 30 7.82 4.57 18.07
CA GLN A 30 8.65 4.00 17.00
C GLN A 30 8.67 2.46 17.07
N PHE A 31 8.85 1.91 18.26
CA PHE A 31 8.85 0.46 18.45
C PHE A 31 7.49 -0.14 18.08
N THR A 32 6.40 0.41 18.59
CA THR A 32 5.03 -0.13 18.37
C THR A 32 4.65 -0.09 16.89
N LYS A 33 4.92 1.01 16.20
CA LYS A 33 4.68 1.15 14.75
C LYS A 33 5.52 0.17 13.94
N SER A 34 6.82 0.09 14.25
CA SER A 34 7.75 -0.82 13.57
C SER A 34 7.37 -2.28 13.83
N TYR A 35 7.08 -2.65 15.08
CA TYR A 35 6.65 -3.99 15.46
C TYR A 35 5.36 -4.39 14.73
N SER A 36 4.35 -3.54 14.74
CA SER A 36 3.04 -3.83 14.09
C SER A 36 3.19 -4.13 12.61
N SER A 37 4.07 -3.43 11.89
CA SER A 37 4.31 -3.59 10.44
C SER A 37 5.47 -4.52 10.09
N GLY A 38 6.22 -4.99 11.09
CA GLY A 38 7.41 -5.81 10.90
C GLY A 38 7.13 -7.25 10.49
N PRO A 39 8.20 -8.00 10.12
CA PRO A 39 8.08 -9.37 9.65
C PRO A 39 7.56 -10.32 10.73
N SER A 40 6.65 -11.21 10.35
CA SER A 40 6.03 -12.19 11.25
C SER A 40 7.06 -13.10 11.95
N ALA A 41 8.15 -13.43 11.25
CA ALA A 41 9.21 -14.27 11.80
C ALA A 41 9.88 -13.72 13.08
N LEU A 42 9.83 -12.40 13.30
CA LEU A 42 10.32 -11.76 14.52
C LEU A 42 9.25 -11.60 15.61
N LYS A 43 8.01 -12.02 15.33
CA LYS A 43 6.87 -11.89 16.24
C LYS A 43 6.45 -13.22 16.85
N GLU A 44 7.18 -14.28 16.55
CA GLU A 44 6.90 -15.64 17.06
C GLU A 44 7.62 -15.87 18.40
N GLY A 45 6.91 -16.50 19.34
CA GLY A 45 7.46 -16.90 20.63
C GLY A 45 7.34 -15.86 21.75
N ALA A 46 7.69 -16.27 22.97
CA ALA A 46 7.52 -15.49 24.18
C ALA A 46 8.41 -14.21 24.22
N ASN A 47 9.54 -14.24 23.51
CA ASN A 47 10.53 -13.14 23.49
C ASN A 47 10.39 -12.22 22.28
N SER A 48 9.32 -12.31 21.54
CA SER A 48 9.13 -11.56 20.27
C SER A 48 9.39 -10.06 20.36
N LYS A 49 8.96 -9.38 21.44
CA LYS A 49 9.24 -7.96 21.67
C LYS A 49 10.73 -7.67 21.86
N VAL A 50 11.41 -8.53 22.60
CA VAL A 50 12.86 -8.43 22.85
C VAL A 50 13.64 -8.66 21.57
N ASP A 51 13.30 -9.70 20.81
CA ASP A 51 13.94 -10.05 19.55
C ASP A 51 13.78 -8.94 18.52
N TYR A 52 12.58 -8.36 18.45
CA TYR A 52 12.30 -7.24 17.57
C TYR A 52 13.06 -5.99 17.96
N LEU A 53 13.10 -5.64 19.26
CA LEU A 53 13.89 -4.50 19.74
C LEU A 53 15.38 -4.70 19.47
N ASN A 54 15.90 -5.91 19.66
CA ASN A 54 17.28 -6.25 19.33
C ASN A 54 17.58 -6.03 17.85
N ALA A 55 16.67 -6.38 16.95
CA ALA A 55 16.83 -6.13 15.52
C ALA A 55 16.86 -4.63 15.22
N MET A 56 16.02 -3.81 15.87
CA MET A 56 16.07 -2.33 15.74
C MET A 56 17.38 -1.75 16.27
N ILE A 57 17.89 -2.25 17.40
CA ILE A 57 19.18 -1.82 17.98
C ILE A 57 20.34 -2.18 17.04
N ASN A 58 20.32 -3.39 16.47
CA ASN A 58 21.33 -3.81 15.48
C ASN A 58 21.36 -2.89 14.25
N GLU A 59 20.20 -2.45 13.78
CA GLU A 59 20.12 -1.49 12.69
C GLU A 59 20.75 -0.14 13.06
N LEU A 60 20.52 0.35 14.27
CA LEU A 60 21.15 1.59 14.76
C LEU A 60 22.65 1.46 14.94
N PHE A 61 23.20 0.32 15.37
CA PHE A 61 24.64 0.09 15.39
C PHE A 61 25.26 0.20 14.00
N LEU A 62 24.64 -0.43 13.00
CA LEU A 62 25.11 -0.34 11.62
C LEU A 62 25.02 1.11 11.10
N TYR A 63 23.93 1.79 11.38
CA TYR A 63 23.76 3.19 10.98
C TYR A 63 24.82 4.09 11.61
N GLU A 64 25.13 3.96 12.90
CA GLU A 64 26.16 4.76 13.57
C GLU A 64 27.54 4.57 12.91
N MET A 65 27.90 3.34 12.54
CA MET A 65 29.12 3.04 11.80
C MET A 65 29.14 3.71 10.42
N LEU A 66 28.00 3.71 9.72
CA LEU A 66 27.89 4.17 8.33
C LEU A 66 27.67 5.67 8.22
N SER A 67 27.09 6.30 9.23
CA SER A 67 26.73 7.73 9.21
C SER A 67 27.91 8.68 8.97
N GLN A 68 29.11 8.22 9.25
CA GLN A 68 30.35 8.96 9.05
C GLN A 68 31.02 8.70 7.70
N ASN A 69 30.49 7.75 6.93
CA ASN A 69 31.04 7.40 5.62
C ASN A 69 30.25 8.11 4.49
N PRO A 70 30.89 9.04 3.74
CA PRO A 70 30.22 9.79 2.67
C PRO A 70 29.58 8.89 1.59
N GLN A 71 30.11 7.68 1.37
CA GLN A 71 29.60 6.72 0.39
C GLN A 71 28.16 6.30 0.68
N TYR A 72 27.74 6.30 1.96
CA TYR A 72 26.39 5.90 2.39
C TYR A 72 25.55 7.10 2.84
N SER A 73 25.95 8.32 2.44
CA SER A 73 25.19 9.52 2.75
C SER A 73 23.93 9.62 1.88
N ILE A 74 22.76 9.66 2.50
CA ILE A 74 21.47 9.90 1.82
C ILE A 74 21.18 11.41 1.84
N SER A 75 21.04 11.99 0.65
CA SER A 75 20.61 13.39 0.47
C SER A 75 19.16 13.58 0.89
N GLN A 76 18.79 14.78 1.33
CA GLN A 76 17.38 15.15 1.52
C GLN A 76 16.57 15.14 0.21
N THR A 77 17.24 15.22 -0.93
CA THR A 77 16.63 15.14 -2.27
C THR A 77 16.61 13.72 -2.83
N ASP A 78 17.00 12.71 -2.04
CA ASP A 78 16.86 11.31 -2.44
C ASP A 78 15.41 11.00 -2.78
N SER A 79 15.18 10.42 -3.96
CA SER A 79 13.83 10.15 -4.47
C SER A 79 13.00 9.30 -3.54
N ARG A 80 13.62 8.38 -2.80
CA ARG A 80 12.96 7.51 -1.80
C ARG A 80 12.47 8.31 -0.60
N LEU A 81 13.30 9.23 -0.07
CA LEU A 81 12.88 10.12 1.03
C LEU A 81 11.82 11.12 0.59
N MET A 82 11.93 11.64 -0.63
CA MET A 82 10.90 12.53 -1.18
C MET A 82 9.57 11.81 -1.34
N LEU A 83 9.57 10.57 -1.82
CA LEU A 83 8.35 9.75 -1.89
C LEU A 83 7.73 9.54 -0.51
N LEU A 84 8.52 9.18 0.50
CA LEU A 84 8.06 9.00 1.87
C LEU A 84 7.44 10.28 2.45
N LYS A 85 8.08 11.42 2.18
CA LYS A 85 7.55 12.73 2.57
C LYS A 85 6.19 13.01 1.91
N ASP A 86 6.08 12.77 0.62
CA ASP A 86 4.85 12.99 -0.14
C ASP A 86 3.71 12.08 0.38
N GLU A 87 4.01 10.81 0.66
CA GLU A 87 3.06 9.87 1.25
C GLU A 87 2.57 10.34 2.63
N TYR A 88 3.49 10.77 3.49
CA TYR A 88 3.14 11.29 4.82
C TYR A 88 2.23 12.52 4.72
N LEU A 89 2.52 13.43 3.80
CA LEU A 89 1.74 14.66 3.61
C LEU A 89 0.30 14.34 3.20
N VAL A 90 0.14 13.40 2.28
CA VAL A 90 -1.18 12.96 1.82
C VAL A 90 -1.92 12.21 2.94
N GLU A 91 -1.24 11.31 3.66
CA GLU A 91 -1.85 10.59 4.77
C GLU A 91 -2.34 11.52 5.87
N LYS A 92 -1.57 12.57 6.19
CA LYS A 92 -1.99 13.57 7.18
C LYS A 92 -3.27 14.29 6.77
N LEU A 93 -3.40 14.66 5.49
CA LEU A 93 -4.64 15.24 4.95
C LEU A 93 -5.82 14.27 5.06
N PHE A 94 -5.57 12.99 4.76
CA PHE A 94 -6.60 11.96 4.84
C PHE A 94 -7.03 11.67 6.27
N THR A 95 -6.09 11.63 7.20
CA THR A 95 -6.42 11.47 8.62
C THR A 95 -7.38 12.56 9.07
N GLU A 96 -7.09 13.81 8.79
CA GLU A 96 -7.92 14.94 9.24
C GLU A 96 -9.27 15.05 8.51
N ASN A 97 -9.30 14.79 7.21
CA ASN A 97 -10.50 15.03 6.41
C ASN A 97 -11.38 13.78 6.22
N VAL A 98 -10.83 12.59 6.42
CA VAL A 98 -11.53 11.32 6.23
C VAL A 98 -11.56 10.51 7.51
N ASN A 99 -10.40 10.08 8.04
CA ASN A 99 -10.33 9.09 9.11
C ASN A 99 -10.97 9.57 10.42
N GLU A 100 -10.73 10.83 10.81
CA GLU A 100 -11.29 11.45 12.01
C GLU A 100 -12.81 11.68 11.90
N ASN A 101 -13.37 11.63 10.69
CA ASN A 101 -14.79 11.79 10.43
C ASN A 101 -15.56 10.46 10.36
N ILE A 102 -14.89 9.33 10.56
CA ILE A 102 -15.52 8.01 10.52
C ILE A 102 -16.04 7.65 11.92
N TYR A 103 -17.35 7.66 12.06
CA TYR A 103 -18.02 7.16 13.28
C TYR A 103 -18.76 5.85 12.99
N ILE A 104 -18.62 4.86 13.89
CA ILE A 104 -19.29 3.56 13.80
C ILE A 104 -19.93 3.24 15.14
N SER A 105 -21.25 3.07 15.12
CA SER A 105 -22.01 2.70 16.32
C SER A 105 -22.02 1.18 16.56
N ASP A 106 -22.31 0.77 17.79
CA ASP A 106 -22.48 -0.66 18.11
C ASP A 106 -23.69 -1.28 17.37
N GLU A 107 -24.73 -0.48 17.11
CA GLU A 107 -25.90 -0.91 16.32
C GLU A 107 -25.49 -1.26 14.88
N GLU A 108 -24.67 -0.45 14.24
CA GLU A 108 -24.15 -0.73 12.89
C GLU A 108 -23.29 -2.00 12.87
N ILE A 109 -22.51 -2.22 13.94
CA ILE A 109 -21.71 -3.46 14.05
C ILE A 109 -22.64 -4.67 14.18
N ILE A 110 -23.68 -4.60 15.01
CA ILE A 110 -24.68 -5.66 15.16
C ILE A 110 -25.36 -5.96 13.81
N GLU A 111 -25.82 -4.95 13.09
CA GLU A 111 -26.42 -5.12 11.76
C GLU A 111 -25.45 -5.73 10.74
N SER A 112 -24.19 -5.32 10.77
CA SER A 112 -23.14 -5.89 9.91
C SER A 112 -22.86 -7.37 10.23
N ILE A 113 -22.86 -7.73 11.53
CA ILE A 113 -22.74 -9.14 11.96
C ILE A 113 -23.94 -9.96 11.51
N LYS A 114 -25.17 -9.45 11.70
CA LYS A 114 -26.40 -10.11 11.20
C LYS A 114 -26.33 -10.33 9.69
N ALA A 115 -25.92 -9.30 8.94
CA ALA A 115 -25.77 -9.40 7.50
C ALA A 115 -24.72 -10.47 7.10
N SER A 116 -23.63 -10.63 7.85
CA SER A 116 -22.60 -11.64 7.59
C SER A 116 -23.03 -13.08 7.82
N LYS A 117 -24.11 -13.30 8.59
CA LYS A 117 -24.72 -14.62 8.77
C LYS A 117 -25.59 -15.05 7.59
N LYS A 118 -25.86 -14.12 6.67
CA LYS A 118 -26.48 -14.40 5.40
C LYS A 118 -25.40 -14.79 4.40
N LYS A 119 -25.48 -16.01 3.90
CA LYS A 119 -24.58 -16.53 2.85
C LYS A 119 -25.40 -16.64 1.55
N LEU A 120 -24.84 -16.14 0.47
CA LEU A 120 -25.49 -16.11 -0.84
C LEU A 120 -24.71 -16.94 -1.84
N LYS A 121 -25.41 -17.78 -2.60
CA LYS A 121 -24.88 -18.39 -3.82
C LYS A 121 -25.46 -17.63 -5.00
N LEU A 122 -24.60 -17.24 -5.94
CA LEU A 122 -24.98 -16.40 -7.07
C LEU A 122 -24.60 -17.07 -8.38
N SER A 123 -25.45 -16.86 -9.40
CA SER A 123 -25.03 -16.92 -10.79
C SER A 123 -24.70 -15.51 -11.28
N TYR A 124 -23.67 -15.39 -12.09
CA TYR A 124 -23.26 -14.11 -12.66
C TYR A 124 -23.02 -14.18 -14.15
N LEU A 125 -23.28 -13.06 -14.82
CA LEU A 125 -22.84 -12.76 -16.16
C LEU A 125 -21.91 -11.54 -16.08
N PHE A 126 -20.78 -11.61 -16.73
CA PHE A 126 -19.79 -10.53 -16.82
C PHE A 126 -19.49 -10.23 -18.29
N THR A 127 -19.42 -8.94 -18.64
CA THR A 127 -18.94 -8.46 -19.93
C THR A 127 -18.23 -7.12 -19.76
N ARG A 128 -17.35 -6.80 -20.71
CA ARG A 128 -16.68 -5.50 -20.77
C ARG A 128 -17.46 -4.42 -21.51
N PHE A 129 -18.53 -4.80 -22.20
CA PHE A 129 -19.27 -3.95 -23.12
C PHE A 129 -20.69 -3.70 -22.58
N ILE A 130 -21.08 -2.43 -22.51
CA ILE A 130 -22.40 -2.04 -21.98
C ILE A 130 -23.53 -2.55 -22.89
N ASP A 131 -23.37 -2.47 -24.21
CA ASP A 131 -24.38 -2.90 -25.17
C ASP A 131 -24.64 -4.42 -25.05
N THR A 132 -23.58 -5.22 -24.85
CA THR A 132 -23.67 -6.65 -24.58
C THR A 132 -24.40 -6.91 -23.25
N ALA A 133 -24.11 -6.15 -22.18
CA ALA A 133 -24.80 -6.28 -20.91
C ALA A 133 -26.30 -5.95 -21.01
N GLU A 134 -26.68 -4.91 -21.77
CA GLU A 134 -28.10 -4.53 -22.01
C GLU A 134 -28.84 -5.60 -22.76
N ASN A 135 -28.24 -6.15 -23.82
CA ASN A 135 -28.83 -7.25 -24.61
C ASN A 135 -29.01 -8.49 -23.73
N CYS A 136 -27.99 -8.89 -22.98
CA CYS A 136 -28.05 -10.02 -22.06
C CYS A 136 -29.12 -9.81 -20.96
N LEU A 137 -29.25 -8.63 -20.39
CA LEU A 137 -30.27 -8.33 -19.37
C LEU A 137 -31.70 -8.44 -19.96
N ASN A 138 -31.90 -8.02 -21.21
CA ASN A 138 -33.17 -8.11 -21.89
C ASN A 138 -33.61 -9.58 -22.14
N VAL A 139 -32.64 -10.44 -22.46
CA VAL A 139 -32.89 -11.89 -22.59
C VAL A 139 -33.18 -12.51 -21.23
N LEU A 140 -32.35 -12.19 -20.21
CA LEU A 140 -32.51 -12.67 -18.84
C LEU A 140 -33.86 -12.38 -18.22
N LYS A 141 -34.50 -11.27 -18.59
CA LYS A 141 -35.84 -10.90 -18.14
C LYS A 141 -36.97 -11.74 -18.80
N LYS A 142 -36.70 -12.36 -19.94
CA LYS A 142 -37.69 -13.14 -20.70
C LYS A 142 -37.64 -14.64 -20.36
N VAL A 143 -36.48 -15.12 -19.90
CA VAL A 143 -36.24 -16.55 -19.65
C VAL A 143 -36.18 -16.82 -18.15
N ASN A 144 -37.02 -17.76 -17.68
CA ASN A 144 -37.10 -18.11 -16.26
C ASN A 144 -35.97 -19.08 -15.79
N ASN A 145 -35.15 -19.60 -16.70
CA ASN A 145 -34.10 -20.58 -16.38
C ASN A 145 -32.75 -20.17 -16.93
N TYR A 146 -31.81 -19.96 -16.03
CA TYR A 146 -30.43 -19.52 -16.35
C TYR A 146 -29.66 -20.53 -17.23
N ASN A 147 -29.98 -21.83 -17.12
CA ASN A 147 -29.35 -22.88 -17.91
C ASN A 147 -29.87 -22.96 -19.36
N GLN A 148 -31.05 -22.41 -19.66
CA GLN A 148 -31.56 -22.27 -21.01
C GLN A 148 -31.02 -21.03 -21.74
N LEU A 149 -30.37 -20.15 -21.00
CA LEU A 149 -29.84 -18.89 -21.48
C LEU A 149 -28.53 -19.01 -22.29
N THR A 150 -27.77 -20.07 -22.06
CA THR A 150 -26.47 -20.21 -22.71
C THR A 150 -26.58 -20.22 -24.21
N ASP A 151 -27.55 -20.93 -24.76
CA ASP A 151 -27.71 -21.05 -26.20
C ASP A 151 -28.24 -19.74 -26.85
N GLU A 152 -29.22 -19.10 -26.24
CA GLU A 152 -29.74 -17.82 -26.74
C GLU A 152 -28.78 -16.65 -26.59
N LEU A 153 -27.92 -16.65 -25.54
CA LEU A 153 -26.93 -15.61 -25.32
C LEU A 153 -25.71 -15.77 -26.23
N PHE A 154 -25.29 -17.00 -26.54
CA PHE A 154 -24.21 -17.24 -27.50
C PHE A 154 -24.56 -16.86 -28.93
N GLU A 155 -25.85 -16.79 -29.28
CA GLU A 155 -26.32 -16.23 -30.54
C GLU A 155 -26.18 -14.71 -30.63
N ILE A 156 -26.09 -14.02 -29.44
CA ILE A 156 -26.00 -12.55 -29.37
C ILE A 156 -24.56 -12.06 -29.40
N SER A 157 -23.67 -12.69 -28.65
CA SER A 157 -22.26 -12.32 -28.55
C SER A 157 -21.47 -13.40 -27.80
N ASP A 158 -20.22 -13.59 -28.17
CA ASP A 158 -19.23 -14.39 -27.44
C ASP A 158 -18.41 -13.56 -26.42
N GLU A 159 -18.74 -12.27 -26.26
CA GLU A 159 -18.02 -11.30 -25.44
C GLU A 159 -18.53 -11.21 -23.99
N PHE A 160 -19.04 -12.30 -23.45
CA PHE A 160 -19.44 -12.40 -22.04
C PHE A 160 -18.94 -13.70 -21.40
N SER A 161 -18.92 -13.72 -20.08
CA SER A 161 -18.69 -14.93 -19.29
C SER A 161 -19.80 -15.15 -18.30
N ILE A 162 -20.20 -16.42 -18.11
CA ILE A 162 -21.19 -16.85 -17.12
C ILE A 162 -20.49 -17.76 -16.11
N GLY A 163 -20.87 -17.64 -14.85
CA GLY A 163 -20.38 -18.51 -13.81
C GLY A 163 -21.26 -18.53 -12.57
N GLU A 164 -20.93 -19.43 -11.65
CA GLU A 164 -21.54 -19.51 -10.32
C GLU A 164 -20.48 -19.20 -9.26
N THR A 165 -20.91 -18.63 -8.16
CA THR A 165 -20.02 -18.40 -7.01
C THR A 165 -20.10 -19.57 -6.01
N LYS A 166 -19.12 -19.66 -5.12
CA LYS A 166 -19.30 -20.32 -3.83
C LYS A 166 -20.28 -19.48 -2.99
N TYR A 167 -20.67 -19.98 -1.81
CA TYR A 167 -21.40 -19.16 -0.86
C TYR A 167 -20.53 -17.98 -0.42
N LEU A 168 -21.01 -16.77 -0.69
CA LEU A 168 -20.40 -15.50 -0.37
C LEU A 168 -20.93 -14.97 0.96
N VAL A 169 -20.07 -14.38 1.76
CA VAL A 169 -20.38 -13.75 3.04
C VAL A 169 -20.31 -12.24 2.89
N TYR A 170 -21.13 -11.51 3.64
CA TYR A 170 -21.10 -10.04 3.62
C TYR A 170 -19.70 -9.50 3.97
N GLY A 171 -19.19 -8.62 3.13
CA GLY A 171 -17.85 -8.02 3.27
C GLY A 171 -16.71 -8.82 2.63
N GLU A 172 -17.00 -9.92 1.90
CA GLU A 172 -15.98 -10.64 1.11
C GLU A 172 -15.76 -10.05 -0.28
N ILE A 173 -16.69 -9.20 -0.74
CA ILE A 173 -16.66 -8.55 -2.05
C ILE A 173 -16.61 -7.04 -1.85
N ASP A 174 -15.88 -6.37 -2.72
CA ASP A 174 -15.76 -4.91 -2.69
C ASP A 174 -17.09 -4.22 -3.04
N GLU A 175 -17.27 -2.99 -2.53
CA GLU A 175 -18.38 -2.13 -2.96
C GLU A 175 -18.16 -1.66 -4.42
N PRO A 176 -19.21 -1.45 -5.21
CA PRO A 176 -20.64 -1.46 -4.84
C PRO A 176 -21.31 -2.85 -4.87
N LEU A 177 -20.60 -3.88 -5.36
CA LEU A 177 -21.18 -5.22 -5.54
C LEU A 177 -21.71 -5.80 -4.22
N ASN A 178 -20.97 -5.68 -3.14
CA ASN A 178 -21.35 -6.23 -1.84
C ASN A 178 -22.73 -5.73 -1.38
N SER A 179 -22.94 -4.42 -1.37
CA SER A 179 -24.24 -3.84 -0.95
C SER A 179 -25.39 -4.23 -1.86
N ILE A 180 -25.17 -4.26 -3.18
CA ILE A 180 -26.19 -4.63 -4.16
C ILE A 180 -26.60 -6.10 -3.98
N ILE A 181 -25.63 -7.01 -3.94
CA ILE A 181 -25.86 -8.46 -3.83
C ILE A 181 -26.68 -8.79 -2.58
N PHE A 182 -26.27 -8.25 -1.42
CA PHE A 182 -26.94 -8.57 -0.17
C PHE A 182 -28.30 -7.90 0.01
N SER A 183 -28.68 -6.96 -0.88
CA SER A 183 -30.04 -6.39 -0.96
C SER A 183 -31.00 -7.21 -1.83
N LEU A 184 -30.48 -8.13 -2.66
CA LEU A 184 -31.32 -8.93 -3.56
C LEU A 184 -32.06 -10.05 -2.81
N LEU A 185 -33.24 -10.37 -3.31
CA LEU A 185 -34.06 -11.51 -2.86
C LEU A 185 -33.67 -12.79 -3.62
N PRO A 186 -33.93 -13.99 -3.06
CA PRO A 186 -33.74 -15.25 -3.77
C PRO A 186 -34.47 -15.25 -5.12
N GLY A 187 -33.79 -15.66 -6.18
CA GLY A 187 -34.29 -15.66 -7.56
C GLY A 187 -34.26 -14.28 -8.23
N GLN A 188 -34.01 -13.21 -7.54
CA GLN A 188 -33.98 -11.87 -8.12
C GLN A 188 -32.74 -11.66 -8.97
N ILE A 189 -32.93 -11.05 -10.16
CA ILE A 189 -31.88 -10.62 -11.08
C ILE A 189 -31.58 -9.14 -10.80
N SER A 190 -30.29 -8.79 -10.72
CA SER A 190 -29.86 -7.41 -10.54
C SER A 190 -30.14 -6.55 -11.79
N LYS A 191 -30.06 -5.23 -11.62
CA LYS A 191 -29.76 -4.33 -12.73
C LYS A 191 -28.32 -4.55 -13.18
N ILE A 192 -27.92 -3.93 -14.30
CA ILE A 192 -26.51 -3.89 -14.71
C ILE A 192 -25.72 -3.15 -13.63
N ILE A 193 -24.67 -3.78 -13.12
CA ILE A 193 -23.78 -3.24 -12.10
C ILE A 193 -22.47 -2.87 -12.78
N THR A 194 -22.16 -1.58 -12.79
CA THR A 194 -20.90 -1.07 -13.35
C THR A 194 -19.77 -1.19 -12.33
N THR A 195 -18.64 -1.75 -12.77
CA THR A 195 -17.40 -1.84 -11.98
C THR A 195 -16.23 -1.33 -12.82
N GLU A 196 -15.08 -1.18 -12.20
CA GLU A 196 -13.84 -0.82 -12.92
C GLU A 196 -13.41 -1.88 -13.96
N LEU A 197 -13.83 -3.13 -13.79
CA LEU A 197 -13.47 -4.25 -14.66
C LEU A 197 -14.45 -4.43 -15.82
N GLY A 198 -15.69 -3.94 -15.70
CA GLY A 198 -16.77 -4.12 -16.65
C GLY A 198 -18.14 -4.18 -15.97
N TYR A 199 -19.07 -4.86 -16.58
CA TYR A 199 -20.48 -4.90 -16.23
C TYR A 199 -20.90 -6.27 -15.74
N TYR A 200 -21.58 -6.32 -14.60
CA TYR A 200 -22.12 -7.54 -14.02
C TYR A 200 -23.64 -7.55 -14.03
N ILE A 201 -24.23 -8.71 -14.27
CA ILE A 201 -25.63 -9.02 -14.00
C ILE A 201 -25.63 -10.25 -13.10
N LEU A 202 -26.31 -10.17 -11.97
CA LEU A 202 -26.27 -11.17 -10.91
C LEU A 202 -27.66 -11.70 -10.61
N ARG A 203 -27.73 -12.99 -10.24
CA ARG A 203 -28.93 -13.61 -9.68
C ARG A 203 -28.61 -14.34 -8.40
N VAL A 204 -29.45 -14.18 -7.39
CA VAL A 204 -29.35 -14.95 -6.14
C VAL A 204 -29.99 -16.31 -6.35
N ASP A 205 -29.18 -17.37 -6.34
CA ASP A 205 -29.67 -18.75 -6.54
C ASP A 205 -30.08 -19.40 -5.23
N ASP A 206 -29.34 -19.16 -4.15
CA ASP A 206 -29.63 -19.71 -2.84
C ASP A 206 -29.21 -18.78 -1.71
N VAL A 207 -29.89 -18.87 -0.56
CA VAL A 207 -29.67 -18.06 0.63
C VAL A 207 -29.67 -18.94 1.87
N ILE A 208 -28.56 -18.97 2.57
CA ILE A 208 -28.46 -19.60 3.89
C ILE A 208 -28.38 -18.47 4.94
N THR A 209 -29.25 -18.52 5.95
CA THR A 209 -29.21 -17.59 7.08
C THR A 209 -28.95 -18.35 8.37
N GLU A 210 -27.88 -18.00 9.06
CA GLU A 210 -27.51 -18.54 10.36
C GLU A 210 -28.02 -17.60 11.46
N SER A 211 -28.38 -18.14 12.63
CA SER A 211 -28.76 -17.32 13.78
C SER A 211 -27.52 -16.64 14.40
N VAL A 212 -27.71 -15.44 14.93
CA VAL A 212 -26.65 -14.68 15.63
C VAL A 212 -26.74 -14.96 17.13
N SER A 213 -25.65 -15.36 17.74
CA SER A 213 -25.50 -15.48 19.19
C SER A 213 -24.76 -14.30 19.81
N ASN A 214 -24.87 -14.11 21.13
CA ASN A 214 -24.07 -13.09 21.82
C ASN A 214 -22.55 -13.36 21.69
N MET A 215 -22.15 -14.62 21.62
CA MET A 215 -20.76 -15.01 21.43
C MET A 215 -20.24 -14.59 20.05
N ASP A 216 -21.10 -14.64 19.01
CA ASP A 216 -20.75 -14.14 17.67
C ASP A 216 -20.43 -12.65 17.67
N PHE A 217 -21.14 -11.87 18.50
CA PHE A 217 -20.90 -10.43 18.60
C PHE A 217 -19.49 -10.15 19.11
N GLU A 218 -19.13 -10.69 20.26
CA GLU A 218 -17.81 -10.44 20.86
C GLU A 218 -16.65 -10.93 19.96
N MET A 219 -16.79 -12.10 19.35
CA MET A 219 -15.78 -12.65 18.46
C MET A 219 -15.60 -11.88 17.15
N ASN A 220 -16.66 -11.28 16.63
CA ASN A 220 -16.65 -10.63 15.31
C ASN A 220 -16.67 -9.10 15.35
N LYS A 221 -16.86 -8.49 16.53
CA LYS A 221 -16.96 -7.03 16.70
C LYS A 221 -15.81 -6.27 16.00
N LYS A 222 -14.57 -6.67 16.28
CA LYS A 222 -13.37 -6.03 15.70
C LYS A 222 -13.34 -6.13 14.16
N ARG A 223 -13.66 -7.31 13.62
CA ARG A 223 -13.69 -7.55 12.17
C ARG A 223 -14.76 -6.69 11.48
N HIS A 224 -15.99 -6.66 12.02
CA HIS A 224 -17.10 -5.90 11.44
C HIS A 224 -16.91 -4.40 11.58
N LYS A 225 -16.33 -3.94 12.70
CA LYS A 225 -15.93 -2.54 12.85
C LYS A 225 -14.97 -2.12 11.74
N LYS A 226 -13.98 -2.98 11.40
CA LYS A 226 -13.05 -2.71 10.30
C LYS A 226 -13.74 -2.67 8.92
N ILE A 227 -14.66 -3.59 8.65
CA ILE A 227 -15.43 -3.61 7.39
C ILE A 227 -16.24 -2.31 7.23
N LEU A 228 -16.95 -1.91 8.28
CA LEU A 228 -17.75 -0.68 8.29
C LEU A 228 -16.87 0.56 8.17
N TRP A 229 -15.71 0.56 8.85
CA TRP A 229 -14.76 1.65 8.79
C TRP A 229 -14.24 1.86 7.36
N ASN A 230 -13.84 0.78 6.69
CA ASN A 230 -13.41 0.85 5.29
C ASN A 230 -14.55 1.32 4.36
N LYS A 231 -15.77 0.83 4.58
CA LYS A 231 -16.93 1.21 3.77
C LYS A 231 -17.25 2.71 3.90
N LYS A 232 -17.38 3.20 5.14
CA LYS A 232 -17.65 4.63 5.41
C LYS A 232 -16.48 5.51 4.95
N GLY A 233 -15.25 5.07 5.21
CA GLY A 233 -14.06 5.78 4.79
C GLY A 233 -13.97 5.97 3.27
N ASN A 234 -14.31 4.94 2.49
CA ASN A 234 -14.34 5.07 1.03
C ASN A 234 -15.39 6.10 0.54
N ILE A 235 -16.55 6.17 1.19
CA ILE A 235 -17.59 7.15 0.86
C ILE A 235 -17.09 8.57 1.18
N ILE A 236 -16.62 8.78 2.42
CA ILE A 236 -16.12 10.09 2.87
C ILE A 236 -14.91 10.53 2.04
N ALA A 237 -14.00 9.59 1.73
CA ALA A 237 -12.83 9.85 0.88
C ALA A 237 -13.23 10.32 -0.51
N LYS A 238 -14.23 9.67 -1.11
CA LYS A 238 -14.76 10.08 -2.42
C LYS A 238 -15.38 11.48 -2.37
N GLU A 239 -16.24 11.74 -1.39
CA GLU A 239 -16.88 13.05 -1.21
C GLU A 239 -15.84 14.16 -0.98
N TYR A 240 -14.81 13.88 -0.15
CA TYR A 240 -13.70 14.78 0.08
C TYR A 240 -12.95 15.08 -1.22
N LEU A 241 -12.57 14.06 -1.99
CA LEU A 241 -11.84 14.25 -3.25
C LEU A 241 -12.68 14.98 -4.30
N ASP A 242 -13.96 14.64 -4.44
CA ASP A 242 -14.85 15.27 -5.38
C ASP A 242 -15.00 16.77 -5.06
N SER A 243 -15.22 17.10 -3.78
CA SER A 243 -15.31 18.50 -3.33
C SER A 243 -13.97 19.27 -3.46
N PHE A 244 -12.86 18.58 -3.25
CA PHE A 244 -11.52 19.17 -3.30
C PHE A 244 -11.02 19.40 -4.73
N LEU A 245 -11.29 18.49 -5.67
CA LEU A 245 -10.76 18.54 -7.03
C LEU A 245 -11.69 19.28 -8.01
N SER A 246 -13.03 19.14 -7.88
CA SER A 246 -13.98 19.74 -8.82
C SER A 246 -13.78 21.25 -9.06
N PRO A 247 -13.51 22.10 -8.04
CA PRO A 247 -13.32 23.52 -8.26
C PRO A 247 -12.06 23.89 -9.03
N LYS A 248 -11.15 22.97 -9.28
CA LYS A 248 -9.84 23.23 -9.88
C LYS A 248 -9.89 23.29 -11.41
N ASN A 249 -10.98 22.82 -12.05
CA ASN A 249 -11.16 22.78 -13.50
C ASN A 249 -9.98 22.11 -14.23
N ILE A 250 -9.71 20.86 -13.85
CA ILE A 250 -8.57 20.10 -14.34
C ILE A 250 -8.87 19.57 -15.73
N ILE A 251 -8.02 19.89 -16.71
CA ILE A 251 -8.14 19.47 -18.10
C ILE A 251 -6.83 18.82 -18.55
N VAL A 252 -6.90 17.60 -19.05
CA VAL A 252 -5.79 16.91 -19.70
C VAL A 252 -5.82 17.23 -21.20
N LYS A 253 -4.70 17.75 -21.75
CA LYS A 253 -4.59 18.07 -23.17
C LYS A 253 -4.36 16.77 -23.97
N ALA A 254 -5.29 16.46 -24.87
CA ALA A 254 -5.27 15.21 -25.64
C ALA A 254 -4.04 15.08 -26.53
N GLU A 255 -3.61 16.15 -27.18
CA GLU A 255 -2.43 16.17 -28.04
C GLU A 255 -1.15 15.85 -27.25
N THR A 256 -0.92 16.57 -26.14
CA THR A 256 0.23 16.35 -25.26
C THR A 256 0.17 14.98 -24.58
N PHE A 257 -1.04 14.47 -24.28
CA PHE A 257 -1.21 13.10 -23.78
C PHE A 257 -0.76 12.05 -24.78
N ASN A 258 -1.12 12.21 -26.05
CA ASN A 258 -0.67 11.30 -27.10
C ASN A 258 0.86 11.38 -27.30
N THR A 259 1.44 12.58 -27.21
CA THR A 259 2.90 12.76 -27.29
C THR A 259 3.61 12.00 -26.16
N ILE A 260 3.24 12.22 -24.90
CA ILE A 260 3.90 11.53 -23.77
C ILE A 260 3.72 10.01 -23.83
N VAL A 261 2.56 9.50 -24.27
CA VAL A 261 2.31 8.08 -24.47
C VAL A 261 3.24 7.50 -25.53
N ASN A 262 3.38 8.17 -26.67
CA ASN A 262 4.26 7.75 -27.76
C ASN A 262 5.74 7.72 -27.37
N GLU A 263 6.18 8.67 -26.54
CA GLU A 263 7.55 8.75 -26.05
C GLU A 263 7.85 7.72 -24.94
N LEU A 264 6.91 7.48 -24.03
CA LEU A 264 7.14 6.55 -22.92
C LEU A 264 6.91 5.08 -23.27
N TYR A 265 6.00 4.76 -24.18
CA TYR A 265 5.68 3.38 -24.54
C TYR A 265 6.89 2.56 -25.01
N PRO A 266 7.76 3.04 -25.93
CA PRO A 266 8.96 2.32 -26.33
C PRO A 266 9.91 2.02 -25.17
N LEU A 267 10.09 2.98 -24.26
CA LEU A 267 10.94 2.85 -23.08
C LEU A 267 10.42 1.76 -22.15
N TYR A 268 9.12 1.77 -21.84
CA TYR A 268 8.51 0.74 -21.03
C TYR A 268 8.51 -0.63 -21.67
N LYS A 269 8.37 -0.69 -22.99
CA LYS A 269 8.45 -1.95 -23.73
C LYS A 269 9.85 -2.56 -23.71
N GLN A 270 10.87 -1.71 -23.71
CA GLN A 270 12.28 -2.13 -23.69
C GLN A 270 12.78 -2.45 -22.28
N TYR A 271 12.47 -1.61 -21.29
CA TYR A 271 13.08 -1.66 -19.95
C TYR A 271 12.11 -2.10 -18.85
N ASN A 272 10.82 -2.24 -19.15
CA ASN A 272 9.73 -2.52 -18.18
C ASN A 272 9.57 -1.48 -17.05
N SER A 273 10.37 -0.41 -17.08
CA SER A 273 10.34 0.74 -16.15
C SER A 273 11.02 1.93 -16.78
N LEU A 274 10.95 3.12 -16.17
CA LEU A 274 11.79 4.23 -16.59
C LEU A 274 13.23 4.04 -16.10
N PRO A 275 14.24 4.17 -16.97
CA PRO A 275 15.64 4.18 -16.57
C PRO A 275 15.94 5.33 -15.59
N ASN A 276 16.95 5.16 -14.72
CA ASN A 276 17.36 6.19 -13.78
C ASN A 276 17.90 7.45 -14.48
N ASP A 277 18.48 7.28 -15.64
CA ASP A 277 19.04 8.31 -16.51
C ASP A 277 18.08 8.78 -17.61
N ILE A 278 16.76 8.59 -17.40
CA ILE A 278 15.71 8.87 -18.40
C ILE A 278 15.84 10.26 -19.04
N PHE A 279 16.16 11.29 -18.25
CA PHE A 279 16.28 12.65 -18.78
C PHE A 279 17.50 12.80 -19.69
N GLN A 280 18.61 12.15 -19.35
CA GLN A 280 19.80 12.11 -20.22
C GLN A 280 19.47 11.37 -21.51
N LEU A 281 18.79 10.23 -21.45
CA LEU A 281 18.38 9.47 -22.62
C LEU A 281 17.43 10.29 -23.53
N ILE A 282 16.47 11.01 -22.96
CA ILE A 282 15.57 11.88 -23.70
C ILE A 282 16.35 13.03 -24.38
N ASP A 283 17.29 13.65 -23.66
CA ASP A 283 18.14 14.72 -24.22
C ASP A 283 19.05 14.21 -25.35
N GLU A 284 19.59 12.99 -25.24
CA GLU A 284 20.37 12.33 -26.30
C GLU A 284 19.50 12.07 -27.55
N PHE A 285 18.29 11.50 -27.39
CA PHE A 285 17.36 11.28 -28.50
C PHE A 285 16.91 12.59 -29.15
N LYS A 286 16.68 13.64 -28.38
CA LYS A 286 16.34 14.98 -28.84
C LYS A 286 17.44 15.56 -29.74
N THR A 287 18.70 15.44 -29.32
CA THR A 287 19.85 15.93 -30.12
C THR A 287 20.07 15.16 -31.40
N MET A 288 19.83 13.84 -31.41
CA MET A 288 19.97 12.98 -32.58
C MET A 288 18.89 13.22 -33.64
N ASP A 289 17.64 13.41 -33.22
CA ASP A 289 16.49 13.47 -34.14
C ASP A 289 15.96 14.89 -34.38
N ASN A 290 16.60 15.91 -33.79
CA ASN A 290 16.14 17.32 -33.83
C ASN A 290 14.67 17.50 -33.45
N ARG A 291 14.22 16.72 -32.41
CA ARG A 291 12.83 16.72 -31.92
C ARG A 291 12.57 17.88 -30.96
N ASP A 292 11.32 18.32 -30.90
CA ASP A 292 10.87 19.33 -29.95
C ASP A 292 10.99 18.82 -28.51
N ASP A 293 11.17 19.75 -27.57
CA ASP A 293 11.29 19.46 -26.13
C ASP A 293 9.92 19.22 -25.49
N TRP A 294 9.31 18.06 -25.82
CA TRP A 294 8.02 17.67 -25.31
C TRP A 294 7.94 17.62 -23.78
N LEU A 295 9.08 17.52 -23.07
CA LEU A 295 9.13 17.54 -21.61
C LEU A 295 8.62 18.86 -21.03
N GLN A 296 8.77 19.98 -21.77
CA GLN A 296 8.31 21.30 -21.34
C GLN A 296 6.82 21.52 -21.62
N ASP A 297 6.20 20.65 -22.41
CA ASP A 297 4.79 20.80 -22.76
C ASP A 297 3.89 20.62 -21.55
N THR A 298 2.90 21.49 -21.45
CA THR A 298 1.89 21.38 -20.41
C THR A 298 0.88 20.28 -20.75
N LEU A 299 0.91 19.19 -20.00
CA LEU A 299 -0.03 18.07 -20.16
C LEU A 299 -1.37 18.34 -19.48
N VAL A 300 -1.33 18.93 -18.29
CA VAL A 300 -2.53 19.19 -17.50
C VAL A 300 -2.65 20.69 -17.25
N THR A 301 -3.82 21.25 -17.49
CA THR A 301 -4.14 22.65 -17.15
C THR A 301 -5.19 22.72 -16.05
N PHE A 302 -5.15 23.76 -15.23
CA PHE A 302 -6.13 24.05 -14.18
C PHE A 302 -6.16 25.54 -13.89
N ASN A 303 -7.11 26.03 -13.06
CA ASN A 303 -7.37 27.45 -12.85
C ASN A 303 -6.13 28.30 -12.53
N SER A 304 -5.14 27.76 -11.85
CA SER A 304 -3.98 28.53 -11.35
C SER A 304 -2.65 28.08 -11.95
N GLY A 305 -2.64 27.26 -13.00
CA GLY A 305 -1.39 26.79 -13.61
C GLY A 305 -1.54 25.54 -14.47
N GLY A 306 -0.47 24.77 -14.56
CA GLY A 306 -0.43 23.50 -15.29
C GLY A 306 0.64 22.57 -14.74
N ILE A 307 0.60 21.32 -15.19
CA ILE A 307 1.61 20.28 -14.90
C ILE A 307 2.24 19.90 -16.25
N THR A 308 3.56 19.98 -16.31
CA THR A 308 4.33 19.64 -17.52
C THR A 308 4.55 18.13 -17.63
N CYS A 309 4.89 17.67 -18.83
CA CYS A 309 5.31 16.28 -19.05
C CYS A 309 6.52 15.93 -18.17
N ARG A 310 7.47 16.86 -17.99
CA ARG A 310 8.64 16.68 -17.11
C ARG A 310 8.25 16.38 -15.68
N GLU A 311 7.28 17.10 -15.12
CA GLU A 311 6.80 16.87 -13.75
C GLU A 311 6.12 15.51 -13.60
N ILE A 312 5.38 15.05 -14.61
CA ILE A 312 4.80 13.70 -14.65
C ILE A 312 5.89 12.63 -14.69
N VAL A 313 6.89 12.77 -15.56
CA VAL A 313 8.02 11.83 -15.64
C VAL A 313 8.79 11.77 -14.32
N LEU A 314 9.06 12.91 -13.68
CA LEU A 314 9.69 12.98 -12.36
C LEU A 314 8.87 12.26 -11.29
N HIS A 315 7.55 12.42 -11.31
CA HIS A 315 6.67 11.72 -10.38
C HIS A 315 6.75 10.19 -10.57
N ILE A 316 6.74 9.74 -11.82
CA ILE A 316 6.87 8.31 -12.16
C ILE A 316 8.24 7.75 -11.76
N GLN A 317 9.32 8.52 -11.92
CA GLN A 317 10.65 8.10 -11.47
C GLN A 317 10.73 7.91 -9.95
N ARG A 318 10.12 8.83 -9.18
CA ARG A 318 10.08 8.74 -7.72
C ARG A 318 9.25 7.54 -7.24
N ARG A 319 8.17 7.26 -7.98
CA ARG A 319 7.26 6.13 -7.72
C ARG A 319 7.21 5.26 -8.97
N PRO A 320 8.11 4.28 -9.10
CA PRO A 320 8.11 3.40 -10.27
C PRO A 320 6.75 2.74 -10.47
N LEU A 321 6.16 2.97 -11.63
CA LEU A 321 4.88 2.39 -12.03
C LEU A 321 5.14 1.30 -13.07
N PHE A 322 4.40 0.21 -12.95
CA PHE A 322 4.38 -0.84 -13.96
C PHE A 322 3.16 -0.63 -14.85
N PHE A 323 3.38 -0.69 -16.16
CA PHE A 323 2.33 -0.54 -17.15
C PHE A 323 2.21 -1.80 -18.00
N ASN A 324 1.01 -2.06 -18.49
CA ASN A 324 0.81 -3.12 -19.48
C ASN A 324 1.29 -2.64 -20.86
N THR A 325 2.35 -3.25 -21.37
CA THR A 325 2.98 -2.88 -22.64
C THR A 325 2.58 -3.79 -23.82
N LYS A 326 1.46 -4.53 -23.71
CA LYS A 326 0.99 -5.45 -24.75
C LYS A 326 0.77 -4.72 -26.09
N THR A 327 0.07 -3.59 -26.07
CA THR A 327 -0.10 -2.67 -27.19
C THR A 327 -0.06 -1.23 -26.67
N ILE A 328 0.18 -0.27 -27.59
CA ILE A 328 0.21 1.15 -27.24
C ILE A 328 -1.16 1.63 -26.71
N ASN A 329 -2.27 1.11 -27.22
CA ASN A 329 -3.60 1.46 -26.75
C ASN A 329 -3.83 0.99 -25.30
N VAL A 330 -3.45 -0.24 -24.98
CA VAL A 330 -3.53 -0.79 -23.61
C VAL A 330 -2.62 0.00 -22.67
N PHE A 331 -1.43 0.38 -23.11
CA PHE A 331 -0.54 1.24 -22.36
C PHE A 331 -1.16 2.62 -22.12
N ALA A 332 -1.76 3.24 -23.13
CA ALA A 332 -2.42 4.54 -23.01
C ALA A 332 -3.58 4.52 -22.01
N GLU A 333 -4.42 3.49 -22.04
CA GLU A 333 -5.51 3.31 -21.07
C GLU A 333 -5.00 3.17 -19.63
N ASP A 334 -3.96 2.36 -19.43
CA ASP A 334 -3.36 2.18 -18.10
C ASP A 334 -2.63 3.46 -17.65
N PHE A 335 -1.93 4.15 -18.56
CA PHE A 335 -1.31 5.44 -18.30
C PHE A 335 -2.34 6.49 -17.91
N GLN A 336 -3.48 6.57 -18.58
CA GLN A 336 -4.57 7.50 -18.25
C GLN A 336 -5.08 7.28 -16.82
N LYS A 337 -5.28 6.03 -16.40
CA LYS A 337 -5.69 5.69 -15.02
C LYS A 337 -4.64 6.14 -14.00
N ARG A 338 -3.35 5.91 -14.30
CA ARG A 338 -2.25 6.32 -13.43
C ARG A 338 -2.07 7.83 -13.38
N LEU A 339 -2.25 8.51 -14.52
CA LEU A 339 -2.19 9.97 -14.62
C LEU A 339 -3.23 10.63 -13.71
N ALA A 340 -4.44 10.10 -13.62
CA ALA A 340 -5.46 10.60 -12.71
C ALA A 340 -5.00 10.55 -11.24
N ILE A 341 -4.29 9.48 -10.84
CA ILE A 341 -3.70 9.34 -9.51
C ILE A 341 -2.58 10.37 -9.30
N ILE A 342 -1.69 10.55 -10.27
CA ILE A 342 -0.60 11.53 -10.21
C ILE A 342 -1.15 12.95 -10.05
N ILE A 343 -2.17 13.31 -10.81
CA ILE A 343 -2.83 14.63 -10.74
C ILE A 343 -3.45 14.82 -9.35
N ARG A 344 -4.16 13.84 -8.83
CA ARG A 344 -4.74 13.88 -7.47
C ARG A 344 -3.65 14.14 -6.43
N ASP A 345 -2.56 13.36 -6.47
CA ASP A 345 -1.46 13.44 -5.52
C ASP A 345 -0.76 14.79 -5.58
N TYR A 346 -0.55 15.32 -6.79
CA TYR A 346 -0.01 16.66 -6.99
C TYR A 346 -0.80 17.73 -6.21
N PHE A 347 -2.13 17.72 -6.31
CA PHE A 347 -2.96 18.69 -5.60
C PHE A 347 -2.99 18.45 -4.09
N LEU A 348 -3.03 17.22 -3.64
CA LEU A 348 -3.03 16.89 -2.21
C LEU A 348 -1.70 17.27 -1.55
N ILE A 349 -0.57 16.95 -2.17
CA ILE A 349 0.76 17.30 -1.66
C ILE A 349 0.91 18.83 -1.56
N ASN A 350 0.50 19.55 -2.61
CA ASN A 350 0.57 21.02 -2.62
C ASN A 350 -0.33 21.64 -1.54
N ASP A 351 -1.52 21.09 -1.27
CA ASP A 351 -2.40 21.55 -0.20
C ASP A 351 -1.79 21.28 1.18
N ALA A 352 -1.24 20.09 1.40
CA ALA A 352 -0.53 19.72 2.62
C ALA A 352 0.67 20.66 2.90
N ILE A 353 1.42 21.01 1.87
CA ILE A 353 2.53 21.97 1.96
C ILE A 353 2.00 23.35 2.35
N LYS A 354 0.92 23.84 1.71
CA LYS A 354 0.29 25.14 2.04
C LYS A 354 -0.23 25.18 3.47
N LYS A 355 -0.70 24.05 4.00
CA LYS A 355 -1.12 23.91 5.41
C LYS A 355 0.05 23.81 6.40
N GLY A 356 1.30 23.76 5.91
CA GLY A 356 2.50 23.71 6.75
C GLY A 356 2.87 22.32 7.27
N TYR A 357 2.21 21.24 6.80
CA TYR A 357 2.50 19.88 7.31
C TYR A 357 3.92 19.40 7.02
N HIS A 358 4.57 19.98 5.99
CA HIS A 358 5.96 19.68 5.62
C HIS A 358 7.01 20.14 6.63
N THR A 359 6.63 20.99 7.60
CA THR A 359 7.49 21.48 8.69
C THR A 359 7.19 20.82 10.02
N SER A 360 6.41 19.75 10.02
CA SER A 360 6.03 19.01 11.23
C SER A 360 7.24 18.27 11.83
N VAL A 361 7.45 18.41 13.15
CA VAL A 361 8.47 17.65 13.90
C VAL A 361 8.24 16.14 13.77
N LEU A 362 6.98 15.69 13.70
CA LEU A 362 6.65 14.28 13.50
C LEU A 362 7.16 13.78 12.15
N LEU A 363 6.95 14.55 11.08
CA LEU A 363 7.48 14.20 9.76
C LEU A 363 9.02 14.16 9.77
N GLU A 364 9.67 15.14 10.39
CA GLU A 364 11.13 15.18 10.47
C GLU A 364 11.68 13.92 11.17
N ASN A 365 11.09 13.54 12.29
CA ASN A 365 11.46 12.32 13.02
C ASN A 365 11.25 11.05 12.16
N GLU A 366 10.12 10.93 11.47
CA GLU A 366 9.86 9.82 10.56
C GLU A 366 10.92 9.75 9.44
N LEU A 367 11.23 10.87 8.81
CA LEU A 367 12.24 10.93 7.74
C LEU A 367 13.65 10.56 8.24
N ILE A 368 14.01 10.90 9.49
CA ILE A 368 15.27 10.48 10.10
C ILE A 368 15.32 8.95 10.22
N ILE A 369 14.25 8.32 10.70
CA ILE A 369 14.16 6.85 10.83
C ILE A 369 14.33 6.19 9.48
N TRP A 370 13.59 6.66 8.47
CA TRP A 370 13.69 6.13 7.12
C TRP A 370 15.05 6.34 6.48
N LYS A 371 15.68 7.49 6.73
CA LYS A 371 17.05 7.77 6.27
C LYS A 371 18.03 6.76 6.85
N ASN A 372 17.96 6.50 8.17
CA ASN A 372 18.80 5.53 8.84
C ASN A 372 18.63 4.13 8.21
N ASN A 373 17.39 3.71 8.01
CA ASN A 373 17.06 2.44 7.37
C ASN A 373 17.59 2.34 5.94
N LEU A 374 17.42 3.38 5.13
CA LEU A 374 17.92 3.41 3.74
C LEU A 374 19.44 3.29 3.68
N VAL A 375 20.18 3.98 4.57
CA VAL A 375 21.65 3.88 4.67
C VAL A 375 22.07 2.44 4.95
N VAL A 376 21.45 1.79 5.91
CA VAL A 376 21.77 0.39 6.26
C VAL A 376 21.39 -0.56 5.14
N ASN A 377 20.25 -0.34 4.50
CA ASN A 377 19.80 -1.16 3.38
C ASN A 377 20.73 -1.05 2.16
N ASP A 378 21.18 0.16 1.82
CA ASP A 378 22.14 0.39 0.74
C ASP A 378 23.49 -0.28 1.03
N TYR A 379 23.95 -0.25 2.28
CA TYR A 379 25.14 -0.99 2.70
C TYR A 379 24.98 -2.49 2.56
N ILE A 380 23.89 -3.07 3.03
CA ILE A 380 23.60 -4.51 2.89
C ILE A 380 23.56 -4.91 1.42
N ASN A 381 22.91 -4.10 0.58
CA ASN A 381 22.83 -4.34 -0.86
C ASN A 381 24.20 -4.23 -1.55
N SER A 382 25.10 -3.31 -1.09
CA SER A 382 26.47 -3.25 -1.59
C SER A 382 27.24 -4.53 -1.28
N ILE A 383 27.15 -5.06 -0.06
CA ILE A 383 27.78 -6.34 0.30
C ILE A 383 27.27 -7.48 -0.59
N LYS A 384 25.95 -7.56 -0.79
CA LYS A 384 25.37 -8.60 -1.66
C LYS A 384 25.84 -8.49 -3.10
N LYS A 385 25.95 -7.26 -3.63
CA LYS A 385 26.46 -6.98 -4.97
C LYS A 385 27.92 -7.39 -5.10
N ASP A 386 28.77 -7.06 -4.11
CA ASP A 386 30.17 -7.43 -4.10
C ASP A 386 30.35 -8.96 -4.04
N LEU A 387 29.58 -9.66 -3.22
CA LEU A 387 29.58 -11.12 -3.15
C LEU A 387 29.12 -11.77 -4.44
N LEU A 388 28.11 -11.19 -5.11
CA LEU A 388 27.64 -11.66 -6.41
C LEU A 388 28.70 -11.50 -7.49
N SER A 389 29.38 -10.34 -7.54
CA SER A 389 30.45 -10.07 -8.53
C SER A 389 31.69 -10.96 -8.34
N GLN A 390 31.95 -11.42 -7.13
CA GLN A 390 33.02 -12.38 -6.81
C GLN A 390 32.65 -13.82 -7.11
N SER A 391 31.37 -14.13 -7.27
CA SER A 391 30.90 -15.46 -7.64
C SER A 391 31.06 -15.69 -9.14
N TYR A 392 31.61 -16.85 -9.54
CA TYR A 392 31.84 -17.25 -10.95
C TYR A 392 30.56 -17.34 -11.81
N TYR A 393 29.39 -16.96 -11.26
CA TYR A 393 28.06 -17.14 -11.83
C TYR A 393 27.51 -15.94 -12.58
N GLU A 394 28.29 -14.86 -12.78
CA GLU A 394 27.87 -13.71 -13.59
C GLU A 394 27.50 -14.04 -15.05
N LYS A 395 27.76 -15.26 -15.50
CA LYS A 395 27.54 -15.68 -16.89
C LYS A 395 26.22 -16.42 -17.15
N SER A 396 25.41 -16.73 -16.14
CA SER A 396 24.10 -17.33 -16.35
C SER A 396 22.98 -16.30 -16.15
N ASN A 397 22.11 -16.16 -17.16
CA ASN A 397 20.97 -15.23 -17.13
C ASN A 397 19.88 -15.60 -16.08
N THR A 398 20.09 -16.63 -15.26
CA THR A 398 19.17 -17.07 -14.22
C THR A 398 19.96 -17.26 -12.91
N LEU A 399 19.70 -16.37 -11.94
CA LEU A 399 20.16 -16.56 -10.57
C LEU A 399 19.47 -17.78 -9.97
N ASP A 400 20.24 -18.83 -9.72
CA ASP A 400 19.75 -20.03 -9.07
C ASP A 400 19.42 -19.72 -7.59
N ARG A 401 18.36 -20.31 -7.06
CA ARG A 401 17.89 -20.11 -5.67
C ARG A 401 18.97 -20.47 -4.64
N GLU A 402 19.83 -21.41 -4.96
CA GLU A 402 20.96 -21.80 -4.12
C GLU A 402 21.99 -20.68 -3.98
N ILE A 403 22.31 -19.98 -5.05
CA ILE A 403 23.25 -18.84 -5.06
C ILE A 403 22.70 -17.69 -4.22
N ILE A 404 21.42 -17.38 -4.37
CA ILE A 404 20.75 -16.34 -3.58
C ILE A 404 20.83 -16.66 -2.09
N ASN A 405 20.59 -17.90 -1.72
CA ASN A 405 20.69 -18.37 -0.33
C ASN A 405 22.13 -18.30 0.20
N GLU A 406 23.12 -18.72 -0.60
CA GLU A 406 24.52 -18.66 -0.22
C GLU A 406 24.98 -17.21 0.02
N ILE A 407 24.64 -16.28 -0.88
CA ILE A 407 24.94 -14.85 -0.74
C ILE A 407 24.25 -14.28 0.50
N SER A 408 22.99 -14.68 0.75
CA SER A 408 22.27 -14.25 1.94
C SER A 408 22.97 -14.71 3.23
N GLU A 409 23.39 -15.96 3.32
CA GLU A 409 24.11 -16.47 4.50
C GLU A 409 25.49 -15.83 4.68
N LYS A 410 26.27 -15.66 3.61
CA LYS A 410 27.55 -14.94 3.67
C LYS A 410 27.36 -13.48 4.13
N THR A 411 26.31 -12.80 3.63
CA THR A 411 25.97 -11.45 4.06
C THR A 411 25.68 -11.40 5.55
N LYS A 412 24.89 -12.33 6.08
CA LYS A 412 24.58 -12.42 7.52
C LYS A 412 25.84 -12.58 8.36
N ILE A 413 26.75 -13.45 7.94
CA ILE A 413 28.03 -13.69 8.66
C ILE A 413 28.87 -12.39 8.70
N LEU A 414 29.04 -11.70 7.57
CA LEU A 414 29.79 -10.46 7.49
C LEU A 414 29.21 -9.35 8.37
N ILE A 415 27.88 -9.20 8.36
CA ILE A 415 27.18 -8.21 9.19
C ILE A 415 27.33 -8.57 10.67
N LYS A 416 27.21 -9.86 11.04
CA LYS A 416 27.40 -10.30 12.42
C LYS A 416 28.77 -9.91 12.96
N TYR A 417 29.86 -10.15 12.22
CA TYR A 417 31.20 -9.71 12.63
C TYR A 417 31.30 -8.20 12.90
N LYS A 418 30.64 -7.41 12.07
CA LYS A 418 30.58 -5.96 12.26
C LYS A 418 29.82 -5.59 13.54
N LEU A 419 28.65 -6.20 13.74
CA LEU A 419 27.83 -5.97 14.93
C LEU A 419 28.56 -6.35 16.22
N ASP A 420 29.24 -7.49 16.25
CA ASP A 420 30.02 -7.93 17.42
C ASP A 420 31.08 -6.90 17.83
N SER A 421 31.76 -6.31 16.85
CA SER A 421 32.70 -5.22 17.10
C SER A 421 32.05 -3.92 17.57
N LEU A 422 30.83 -3.59 17.07
CA LEU A 422 30.13 -2.36 17.42
C LEU A 422 29.51 -2.43 18.83
N LYS A 423 28.99 -3.60 19.23
CA LYS A 423 28.44 -3.85 20.57
C LYS A 423 29.45 -3.60 21.70
N THR A 424 30.74 -3.80 21.44
CA THR A 424 31.76 -3.53 22.44
C THR A 424 32.11 -2.04 22.56
N LYS A 425 31.73 -1.20 21.59
CA LYS A 425 32.15 0.21 21.49
C LYS A 425 31.00 1.18 21.75
N ILE A 426 29.79 0.81 21.46
CA ILE A 426 28.61 1.68 21.55
C ILE A 426 27.75 1.23 22.73
N PRO A 427 27.50 2.10 23.73
CA PRO A 427 26.67 1.76 24.87
C PRO A 427 25.20 1.63 24.46
N VAL A 428 24.50 0.69 25.11
CA VAL A 428 23.07 0.48 24.98
C VAL A 428 22.41 0.53 26.34
N GLU A 429 21.35 1.29 26.44
CA GLU A 429 20.45 1.33 27.60
C GLU A 429 19.06 0.92 27.16
N ILE A 430 18.43 -0.04 27.83
CA ILE A 430 17.07 -0.51 27.55
C ILE A 430 16.21 -0.35 28.80
N ASN A 431 15.04 0.26 28.63
CA ASN A 431 14.04 0.33 29.70
C ASN A 431 13.22 -0.96 29.69
N GLN A 432 13.63 -1.92 30.50
CA GLN A 432 13.00 -3.24 30.58
C GLN A 432 11.57 -3.15 31.11
N ASP A 433 11.27 -2.26 32.05
CA ASP A 433 9.94 -2.10 32.61
C ASP A 433 8.94 -1.66 31.53
N ILE A 434 9.33 -0.72 30.68
CA ILE A 434 8.53 -0.29 29.54
C ILE A 434 8.37 -1.46 28.55
N LEU A 435 9.46 -2.15 28.19
CA LEU A 435 9.43 -3.23 27.20
C LEU A 435 8.48 -4.37 27.58
N LEU A 436 8.45 -4.75 28.85
CA LEU A 436 7.58 -5.80 29.37
C LEU A 436 6.10 -5.40 29.35
N ASN A 437 5.81 -4.14 29.65
CA ASN A 437 4.45 -3.62 29.79
C ASN A 437 3.87 -3.00 28.51
N ILE A 438 4.68 -2.85 27.45
CA ILE A 438 4.21 -2.28 26.19
C ILE A 438 3.14 -3.16 25.54
N GLU A 439 1.98 -2.60 25.25
CA GLU A 439 0.96 -3.29 24.46
C GLU A 439 1.26 -3.16 22.98
N VAL A 440 1.32 -4.28 22.28
CA VAL A 440 1.51 -4.35 20.83
C VAL A 440 0.39 -5.16 20.21
N ASP A 441 -0.09 -4.73 19.05
CA ASP A 441 -1.11 -5.49 18.31
C ASP A 441 -0.41 -6.56 17.44
N ASP A 442 -0.35 -7.78 17.94
CA ASP A 442 0.26 -8.93 17.25
C ASP A 442 -0.54 -9.37 16.01
N GLN A 443 -1.80 -8.96 15.89
CA GLN A 443 -2.70 -9.35 14.79
C GLN A 443 -2.57 -8.46 13.55
N MET A 444 -1.82 -7.39 13.63
CA MET A 444 -1.60 -6.48 12.51
C MET A 444 -0.48 -6.95 11.57
N ILE A 445 -0.56 -8.15 11.05
CA ILE A 445 0.35 -8.60 9.98
C ILE A 445 -0.02 -7.81 8.71
N GLY A 446 0.75 -6.78 8.44
CA GLY A 446 0.68 -6.06 7.16
C GLY A 446 -0.58 -5.25 6.89
N HIS A 447 -1.41 -5.00 7.88
CA HIS A 447 -2.62 -4.19 7.74
C HIS A 447 -2.53 -2.92 8.58
N VAL A 448 -2.32 -1.79 7.92
CA VAL A 448 -2.66 -0.51 8.50
C VAL A 448 -4.18 -0.38 8.45
N PRO A 449 -4.85 -0.05 9.56
CA PRO A 449 -6.31 -0.02 9.62
C PRO A 449 -6.94 1.20 8.93
N GLU A 450 -6.16 1.99 8.20
CA GLU A 450 -6.58 3.27 7.64
C GLU A 450 -7.06 3.11 6.20
N VAL A 451 -8.05 3.90 5.83
CA VAL A 451 -8.48 4.02 4.42
C VAL A 451 -7.33 4.63 3.63
N ARG A 452 -6.84 3.87 2.66
CA ARG A 452 -5.73 4.32 1.83
C ARG A 452 -6.21 4.62 0.44
N LEU A 453 -5.96 5.84 -0.01
CA LEU A 453 -6.14 6.23 -1.40
C LEU A 453 -5.18 5.53 -2.35
N PHE A 454 -4.05 5.11 -1.83
CA PHE A 454 -3.01 4.46 -2.61
C PHE A 454 -3.12 2.95 -2.45
N LYS A 455 -3.28 2.21 -3.53
CA LYS A 455 -3.19 0.74 -3.50
C LYS A 455 -1.84 0.25 -2.94
N LEU A 456 -0.79 1.07 -3.03
CA LEU A 456 0.54 0.77 -2.51
C LEU A 456 0.74 1.20 -1.05
N GLY A 457 -0.13 2.08 -0.54
CA GLY A 457 -0.07 2.57 0.84
C GLY A 457 1.24 3.28 1.20
N LEU A 458 1.33 3.78 2.43
CA LEU A 458 2.61 4.18 3.00
C LEU A 458 3.56 2.98 2.99
N PRO A 459 4.82 3.16 2.60
CA PRO A 459 5.80 2.12 2.78
C PRO A 459 5.91 1.81 4.27
N TYR A 460 5.66 0.56 4.63
CA TYR A 460 5.85 0.12 6.01
C TYR A 460 7.32 0.18 6.35
N PHE A 461 7.61 0.64 7.55
CA PHE A 461 8.95 0.52 8.10
C PHE A 461 9.32 -0.96 8.17
N ARG A 462 10.27 -1.35 7.34
CA ARG A 462 10.85 -2.70 7.34
C ARG A 462 12.27 -2.58 7.80
N LEU A 463 12.63 -3.34 8.83
CA LEU A 463 14.02 -3.43 9.25
C LEU A 463 14.88 -3.86 8.07
N ALA A 464 15.95 -3.13 7.81
CA ALA A 464 16.93 -3.47 6.78
C ALA A 464 17.69 -4.77 7.16
N TYR A 465 17.84 -5.02 8.47
CA TYR A 465 18.47 -6.21 9.02
C TYR A 465 17.55 -6.89 10.05
N PRO A 466 16.57 -7.69 9.61
CA PRO A 466 15.55 -8.25 10.51
C PRO A 466 16.02 -9.55 11.21
N LEU A 467 17.27 -9.65 11.61
CA LEU A 467 17.76 -10.81 12.35
C LEU A 467 17.95 -10.45 13.82
N PRO A 468 17.32 -11.18 14.75
CA PRO A 468 17.60 -11.07 16.16
C PRO A 468 19.02 -11.59 16.41
N ASP A 469 19.78 -10.86 17.20
CA ASP A 469 21.05 -11.35 17.69
C ASP A 469 20.91 -11.67 19.17
N PRO A 470 20.99 -12.95 19.57
CA PRO A 470 20.79 -13.40 20.94
C PRO A 470 21.84 -12.87 21.94
N LEU A 471 22.85 -12.15 21.47
CA LEU A 471 23.99 -11.71 22.30
C LEU A 471 23.78 -10.40 23.07
N LEU A 472 22.64 -9.74 22.98
CA LEU A 472 22.35 -8.56 23.81
C LEU A 472 21.86 -8.95 25.21
N GLY A 473 22.38 -10.01 25.83
CA GLY A 473 22.33 -10.26 27.27
C GLY A 473 21.07 -9.89 28.06
N ILE A 474 19.91 -9.81 27.41
CA ILE A 474 18.63 -9.72 28.08
C ILE A 474 18.28 -11.17 28.47
N SER A 475 18.93 -11.63 29.56
CA SER A 475 18.56 -12.89 30.20
C SER A 475 17.23 -12.71 30.90
N ASN A 476 16.35 -13.69 30.73
CA ASN A 476 15.06 -13.87 31.39
C ASN A 476 15.11 -13.62 32.88
#